data_050e677d6c0759cdcc43b7170202690a
#
_entry.id   050e677d6c0759cdcc43b7170202690a
#
_cell.length_a   1.000
_cell.length_b   1.000
_cell.length_c   1.000
_cell.angle_alpha   90.00
_cell.angle_beta   90.00
_cell.angle_gamma   90.00
#
_symmetry.space_group_name_H-M   'P 1'
#
loop_
_entity.id
_entity.type
_entity.pdbx_description
1 polymer ?
#
loop_
_entity_poly.entity_id
_entity_poly.type
_entity_poly.pdbx_seq_one_letter_code
_entity_poly.pdbx_strand_id
1 'polypeptide(L)'
;MSDIIKMTQDEMNARIARFADQKGNDQLMITQSIPGFQRDIYSIIGKGVSEDAETQPGIVDSEGFNLAYVGAAPDNGSAMHIHNEEVEVFIPVSGQWAIYWNEGDDMEEVVLGPMDCISVPAKVMRSFKNVGDTYGHLLVIIGGTKNTTVSRPQDVIDAAAAAGLTLDKDGKMVAAE
;
A
#
# COMPACT_ATOMS: atom_id res chain seq x y z
N MET A 1 5.92 36.04 -12.24
CA MET A 1 4.62 35.33 -12.26
C MET A 1 4.97 33.90 -12.66
N SER A 2 4.52 32.90 -11.92
CA SER A 2 4.66 31.50 -12.36
C SER A 2 3.86 31.30 -13.64
N ASP A 3 4.42 30.54 -14.59
CA ASP A 3 3.72 30.20 -15.80
C ASP A 3 2.47 29.39 -15.49
N ILE A 4 1.29 29.92 -15.83
CA ILE A 4 0.04 29.19 -15.59
C ILE A 4 -0.14 28.20 -16.75
N ILE A 5 -0.22 26.92 -16.38
CA ILE A 5 -0.51 25.83 -17.32
C ILE A 5 -2.02 25.79 -17.57
N LYS A 6 -2.40 25.73 -18.83
CA LYS A 6 -3.79 25.50 -19.25
C LYS A 6 -3.91 24.06 -19.74
N MET A 7 -4.92 23.37 -19.25
CA MET A 7 -5.21 21.99 -19.65
C MET A 7 -6.54 21.93 -20.40
N THR A 8 -6.59 21.11 -21.40
CA THR A 8 -7.83 20.74 -22.10
C THR A 8 -8.68 19.80 -21.24
N GLN A 9 -9.94 19.61 -21.64
CA GLN A 9 -10.83 18.65 -20.99
C GLN A 9 -10.26 17.21 -21.08
N ASP A 10 -9.67 16.84 -22.21
CA ASP A 10 -9.13 15.50 -22.43
C ASP A 10 -7.87 15.26 -21.57
N GLU A 11 -6.99 16.23 -21.47
CA GLU A 11 -5.82 16.16 -20.58
C GLU A 11 -6.25 16.02 -19.10
N MET A 12 -7.31 16.74 -18.70
CA MET A 12 -7.82 16.62 -17.34
C MET A 12 -8.55 15.27 -17.12
N ASN A 13 -9.29 14.76 -18.11
CA ASN A 13 -9.93 13.46 -18.05
C ASN A 13 -8.93 12.30 -17.87
N ALA A 14 -7.74 12.39 -18.48
CA ALA A 14 -6.66 11.43 -18.30
C ALA A 14 -6.08 11.41 -16.85
N ARG A 15 -6.44 12.39 -16.03
CA ARG A 15 -6.06 12.51 -14.60
C ARG A 15 -7.22 12.16 -13.65
N ILE A 16 -8.22 11.42 -14.12
CA ILE A 16 -9.35 10.96 -13.33
C ILE A 16 -9.29 9.43 -13.23
N ALA A 17 -9.18 8.91 -12.02
CA ALA A 17 -9.41 7.50 -11.74
C ALA A 17 -10.74 7.34 -10.99
N ARG A 18 -11.66 6.56 -11.56
CA ARG A 18 -12.94 6.25 -10.90
C ARG A 18 -12.81 4.92 -10.19
N PHE A 19 -13.09 4.89 -8.90
CA PHE A 19 -12.98 3.67 -8.10
C PHE A 19 -13.79 2.50 -8.69
N ALA A 20 -14.97 2.79 -9.24
CA ALA A 20 -15.82 1.77 -9.87
C ALA A 20 -15.16 1.08 -11.10
N ASP A 21 -14.19 1.74 -11.74
CA ASP A 21 -13.47 1.22 -12.90
C ASP A 21 -12.16 0.52 -12.49
N GLN A 22 -11.75 0.63 -11.23
CA GLN A 22 -10.53 0.02 -10.71
C GLN A 22 -10.78 -1.43 -10.32
N LYS A 23 -9.77 -2.26 -10.50
CA LYS A 23 -9.78 -3.63 -10.00
C LYS A 23 -8.75 -3.75 -8.86
N GLY A 24 -9.18 -4.32 -7.75
CA GLY A 24 -8.29 -4.72 -6.69
C GLY A 24 -7.32 -5.80 -7.20
N ASN A 25 -6.06 -5.68 -6.83
CA ASN A 25 -5.05 -6.67 -7.14
C ASN A 25 -4.55 -7.30 -5.82
N ASP A 26 -4.77 -8.60 -5.68
CA ASP A 26 -4.38 -9.42 -4.54
C ASP A 26 -3.02 -10.12 -4.73
N GLN A 27 -2.30 -9.78 -5.81
CA GLN A 27 -1.01 -10.36 -6.19
C GLN A 27 0.04 -9.29 -6.52
N LEU A 28 0.00 -8.13 -5.86
CA LEU A 28 1.00 -7.06 -6.04
C LEU A 28 2.27 -7.25 -5.22
N MET A 29 2.19 -8.03 -4.15
CA MET A 29 3.27 -8.23 -3.19
C MET A 29 3.31 -9.67 -2.70
N ILE A 30 4.52 -10.19 -2.45
CA ILE A 30 4.71 -11.55 -1.91
C ILE A 30 3.94 -11.78 -0.61
N THR A 31 3.72 -10.74 0.20
CA THR A 31 3.03 -10.84 1.48
C THR A 31 1.52 -11.12 1.36
N GLN A 32 0.91 -10.85 0.19
CA GLN A 32 -0.52 -11.12 -0.01
C GLN A 32 -0.83 -12.63 -0.08
N SER A 33 0.18 -13.48 -0.31
CA SER A 33 0.06 -14.94 -0.25
C SER A 33 0.02 -15.50 1.19
N ILE A 34 0.41 -14.71 2.19
CA ILE A 34 0.50 -15.15 3.57
C ILE A 34 -0.87 -15.00 4.26
N PRO A 35 -1.39 -16.05 4.98
CA PRO A 35 -2.62 -15.95 5.74
C PRO A 35 -2.61 -14.77 6.74
N GLY A 36 -3.69 -13.99 6.78
CA GLY A 36 -3.82 -12.78 7.61
C GLY A 36 -3.27 -11.51 6.96
N PHE A 37 -2.64 -11.62 5.76
CA PHE A 37 -2.15 -10.46 5.01
C PHE A 37 -2.79 -10.34 3.62
N GLN A 38 -3.87 -11.06 3.36
CA GLN A 38 -4.65 -10.98 2.14
C GLN A 38 -5.35 -9.61 2.07
N ARG A 39 -5.20 -8.95 0.96
CA ARG A 39 -5.80 -7.63 0.69
C ARG A 39 -5.86 -7.34 -0.79
N ASP A 40 -6.79 -6.51 -1.18
CA ASP A 40 -6.85 -5.95 -2.52
C ASP A 40 -6.17 -4.59 -2.54
N ILE A 41 -5.29 -4.33 -3.48
CA ILE A 41 -4.65 -3.02 -3.67
C ILE A 41 -5.16 -2.41 -4.97
N TYR A 42 -5.72 -1.22 -4.88
CA TYR A 42 -6.19 -0.41 -5.99
C TYR A 42 -5.21 0.73 -6.21
N SER A 43 -4.30 0.59 -7.19
CA SER A 43 -3.31 1.62 -7.51
C SER A 43 -3.98 2.79 -8.24
N ILE A 44 -4.16 3.92 -7.56
CA ILE A 44 -4.91 5.07 -8.08
C ILE A 44 -3.97 6.09 -8.75
N ILE A 45 -2.95 6.56 -8.04
CA ILE A 45 -1.96 7.51 -8.55
C ILE A 45 -0.57 6.92 -8.36
N GLY A 46 0.16 6.74 -9.47
CA GLY A 46 1.49 6.15 -9.47
C GLY A 46 1.48 4.67 -9.08
N LYS A 47 2.61 4.00 -9.29
CA LYS A 47 2.73 2.56 -9.02
C LYS A 47 2.83 2.24 -7.53
N GLY A 48 3.27 3.20 -6.71
CA GLY A 48 3.51 2.98 -5.29
C GLY A 48 4.51 1.86 -5.04
N VAL A 49 4.28 1.10 -3.98
CA VAL A 49 4.98 -0.16 -3.73
C VAL A 49 4.32 -1.25 -4.56
N SER A 50 5.01 -1.77 -5.56
CA SER A 50 4.55 -2.89 -6.36
C SER A 50 5.73 -3.80 -6.74
N GLU A 51 5.62 -5.06 -6.38
CA GLU A 51 6.55 -6.12 -6.75
C GLU A 51 6.13 -6.80 -8.07
N ASP A 52 4.93 -6.49 -8.56
CA ASP A 52 4.46 -6.89 -9.87
C ASP A 52 4.94 -5.90 -10.95
N ALA A 53 5.59 -6.42 -12.00
CA ALA A 53 6.13 -5.63 -13.09
C ALA A 53 5.04 -5.00 -13.97
N GLU A 54 3.88 -5.66 -14.07
CA GLU A 54 2.79 -5.32 -14.99
C GLU A 54 1.77 -4.34 -14.40
N THR A 55 1.95 -3.93 -13.14
CA THR A 55 1.02 -3.01 -12.46
C THR A 55 0.85 -1.71 -13.24
N GLN A 56 -0.40 -1.36 -13.51
CA GLN A 56 -0.79 -0.11 -14.14
C GLN A 56 -1.73 0.66 -13.18
N PRO A 57 -1.34 1.86 -12.71
CA PRO A 57 -2.21 2.72 -11.91
C PRO A 57 -3.26 3.39 -12.77
N GLY A 58 -4.36 3.81 -12.17
CA GLY A 58 -5.41 4.57 -12.85
C GLY A 58 -4.93 5.92 -13.38
N ILE A 59 -3.98 6.56 -12.69
CA ILE A 59 -3.29 7.79 -13.09
C ILE A 59 -1.80 7.50 -13.04
N VAL A 60 -1.15 7.49 -14.19
CA VAL A 60 0.28 7.14 -14.32
C VAL A 60 1.19 8.23 -13.77
N ASP A 61 0.85 9.50 -14.05
CA ASP A 61 1.67 10.65 -13.65
C ASP A 61 1.49 10.94 -12.16
N SER A 62 2.53 10.64 -11.40
CA SER A 62 2.62 10.93 -9.98
C SER A 62 3.58 12.10 -9.74
N GLU A 63 3.12 13.10 -9.00
CA GLU A 63 3.89 14.30 -8.69
C GLU A 63 4.05 14.46 -7.18
N GLY A 64 5.08 13.81 -6.62
CA GLY A 64 5.43 13.96 -5.20
C GLY A 64 4.76 12.99 -4.24
N PHE A 65 3.83 12.14 -4.70
CA PHE A 65 3.22 11.10 -3.89
C PHE A 65 2.64 9.96 -4.75
N ASN A 66 2.41 8.83 -4.14
CA ASN A 66 1.59 7.74 -4.68
C ASN A 66 0.34 7.58 -3.81
N LEU A 67 -0.77 7.14 -4.41
CA LEU A 67 -2.04 6.94 -3.73
C LEU A 67 -2.65 5.60 -4.13
N ALA A 68 -3.04 4.82 -3.13
CA ALA A 68 -3.78 3.58 -3.33
C ALA A 68 -4.95 3.49 -2.34
N TYR A 69 -5.98 2.74 -2.71
CA TYR A 69 -6.90 2.17 -1.73
C TYR A 69 -6.47 0.73 -1.44
N VAL A 70 -6.57 0.34 -0.19
CA VAL A 70 -6.40 -1.04 0.26
C VAL A 70 -7.73 -1.53 0.79
N GLY A 71 -8.22 -2.63 0.24
CA GLY A 71 -9.41 -3.32 0.75
C GLY A 71 -9.00 -4.61 1.45
N ALA A 72 -9.56 -4.90 2.63
CA ALA A 72 -9.32 -6.15 3.32
C ALA A 72 -10.54 -6.63 4.10
N ALA A 73 -10.71 -7.96 4.15
CA ALA A 73 -11.65 -8.60 5.07
C ALA A 73 -11.20 -8.44 6.53
N PRO A 74 -12.07 -8.66 7.52
CA PRO A 74 -11.69 -8.70 8.91
C PRO A 74 -10.44 -9.56 9.17
N ASP A 75 -9.60 -9.13 10.10
CA ASP A 75 -8.34 -9.76 10.52
C ASP A 75 -7.25 -9.84 9.44
N ASN A 76 -7.44 -9.19 8.28
CA ASN A 76 -6.45 -9.08 7.21
C ASN A 76 -5.85 -7.68 7.10
N GLY A 77 -4.63 -7.59 6.55
CA GLY A 77 -3.93 -6.32 6.44
C GLY A 77 -2.56 -6.43 5.78
N SER A 78 -1.55 -5.74 6.31
CA SER A 78 -0.17 -5.85 5.83
C SER A 78 0.72 -6.54 6.85
N ALA A 79 1.76 -7.23 6.36
CA ALA A 79 2.88 -7.62 7.21
C ALA A 79 3.69 -6.39 7.64
N MET A 80 4.49 -6.55 8.70
CA MET A 80 5.44 -5.53 9.15
C MET A 80 6.45 -5.21 8.06
N HIS A 81 6.70 -3.90 7.84
CA HIS A 81 7.61 -3.40 6.82
C HIS A 81 8.13 -2.00 7.15
N ILE A 82 9.19 -1.59 6.47
CA ILE A 82 9.79 -0.25 6.57
C ILE A 82 9.82 0.41 5.19
N HIS A 83 9.43 1.68 5.12
CA HIS A 83 9.78 2.59 4.05
C HIS A 83 11.06 3.35 4.43
N ASN A 84 12.11 3.23 3.62
CA ASN A 84 13.42 3.77 3.99
C ASN A 84 13.51 5.30 3.82
N GLU A 85 12.74 5.88 2.91
CA GLU A 85 12.84 7.30 2.55
C GLU A 85 11.46 8.00 2.57
N GLU A 86 10.36 7.25 2.54
CA GLU A 86 9.03 7.80 2.37
C GLU A 86 8.24 7.82 3.68
N VAL A 87 7.49 8.89 3.86
CA VAL A 87 6.39 8.96 4.81
C VAL A 87 5.19 8.19 4.24
N GLU A 88 4.45 7.53 5.10
CA GLU A 88 3.22 6.85 4.72
C GLU A 88 2.06 7.34 5.57
N VAL A 89 0.94 7.65 4.93
CA VAL A 89 -0.27 8.15 5.58
C VAL A 89 -1.40 7.15 5.41
N PHE A 90 -2.11 6.87 6.48
CA PHE A 90 -3.28 6.00 6.50
C PHE A 90 -4.52 6.76 6.91
N ILE A 91 -5.60 6.62 6.12
CA ILE A 91 -6.92 7.21 6.38
C ILE A 91 -7.97 6.15 6.12
N PRO A 92 -8.64 5.57 7.12
CA PRO A 92 -9.77 4.69 6.88
C PRO A 92 -10.88 5.41 6.09
N VAL A 93 -11.32 4.80 5.00
CA VAL A 93 -12.50 5.24 4.25
C VAL A 93 -13.73 4.54 4.80
N SER A 94 -13.59 3.27 5.17
CA SER A 94 -14.63 2.47 5.84
C SER A 94 -13.99 1.39 6.72
N GLY A 95 -14.74 0.89 7.69
CA GLY A 95 -14.27 -0.10 8.66
C GLY A 95 -13.46 0.54 9.78
N GLN A 96 -12.86 -0.30 10.61
CA GLN A 96 -11.94 0.07 11.67
C GLN A 96 -10.58 -0.57 11.41
N TRP A 97 -9.51 0.23 11.55
CA TRP A 97 -8.18 -0.20 11.20
C TRP A 97 -7.21 0.02 12.36
N ALA A 98 -6.58 -1.06 12.83
CA ALA A 98 -5.43 -0.95 13.70
C ALA A 98 -4.19 -0.63 12.87
N ILE A 99 -3.44 0.35 13.31
CA ILE A 99 -2.13 0.69 12.78
C ILE A 99 -1.11 0.36 13.87
N TYR A 100 -0.13 -0.46 13.51
CA TYR A 100 0.94 -0.90 14.39
C TYR A 100 2.24 -0.22 14.00
N TRP A 101 3.08 0.12 14.98
CA TRP A 101 4.44 0.61 14.73
C TRP A 101 5.43 0.07 15.77
N ASN A 102 6.74 0.23 15.50
CA ASN A 102 7.85 -0.41 16.18
C ASN A 102 7.84 -1.94 15.99
N GLU A 103 8.64 -2.67 16.75
CA GLU A 103 8.73 -4.13 16.67
C GLU A 103 9.02 -4.74 18.05
N GLY A 104 8.83 -6.05 18.19
CA GLY A 104 9.10 -6.79 19.40
C GLY A 104 8.28 -6.29 20.60
N ASP A 105 8.96 -6.17 21.75
CA ASP A 105 8.32 -5.75 23.01
C ASP A 105 7.94 -4.24 23.02
N ASP A 106 8.46 -3.45 22.08
CA ASP A 106 8.17 -2.02 21.92
C ASP A 106 7.03 -1.75 20.94
N MET A 107 6.37 -2.79 20.42
CA MET A 107 5.26 -2.63 19.47
C MET A 107 4.08 -1.90 20.11
N GLU A 108 3.62 -0.88 19.42
CA GLU A 108 2.48 -0.04 19.81
C GLU A 108 1.38 -0.12 18.75
N GLU A 109 0.15 0.22 19.13
CA GLU A 109 -0.98 0.27 18.21
C GLU A 109 -1.92 1.43 18.47
N VAL A 110 -2.67 1.81 17.44
CA VAL A 110 -3.83 2.67 17.52
C VAL A 110 -4.93 2.16 16.59
N VAL A 111 -6.17 2.23 17.03
CA VAL A 111 -7.33 1.91 16.18
C VAL A 111 -7.91 3.21 15.63
N LEU A 112 -8.04 3.28 14.31
CA LEU A 112 -8.59 4.40 13.57
C LEU A 112 -9.97 4.04 13.01
N GLY A 113 -10.90 4.98 13.12
CA GLY A 113 -12.20 4.95 12.44
C GLY A 113 -12.20 5.77 11.15
N PRO A 114 -13.32 5.75 10.39
CA PRO A 114 -13.43 6.50 9.14
C PRO A 114 -13.09 7.99 9.31
N MET A 115 -12.26 8.52 8.41
CA MET A 115 -11.76 9.90 8.38
C MET A 115 -10.70 10.26 9.42
N ASP A 116 -10.33 9.36 10.33
CA ASP A 116 -9.11 9.55 11.14
C ASP A 116 -7.87 9.47 10.27
N CYS A 117 -6.78 10.08 10.70
CA CYS A 117 -5.54 10.14 9.93
C CYS A 117 -4.33 9.89 10.82
N ILE A 118 -3.43 9.03 10.37
CA ILE A 118 -2.10 8.89 10.95
C ILE A 118 -1.04 9.03 9.87
N SER A 119 0.07 9.70 10.20
CA SER A 119 1.25 9.83 9.35
C SER A 119 2.42 9.10 10.01
N VAL A 120 2.90 8.04 9.38
CA VAL A 120 4.03 7.25 9.87
C VAL A 120 5.32 7.72 9.16
N PRO A 121 6.32 8.21 9.89
CA PRO A 121 7.58 8.67 9.30
C PRO A 121 8.35 7.55 8.59
N ALA A 122 9.25 7.93 7.68
CA ALA A 122 10.23 7.02 7.13
C ALA A 122 11.04 6.33 8.25
N LYS A 123 11.51 5.12 8.00
CA LYS A 123 12.32 4.28 8.90
C LYS A 123 11.63 3.80 10.18
N VAL A 124 10.35 4.05 10.35
CA VAL A 124 9.54 3.43 11.40
C VAL A 124 8.96 2.12 10.85
N MET A 125 9.16 1.02 11.56
CA MET A 125 8.50 -0.26 11.27
C MET A 125 6.99 -0.09 11.44
N ARG A 126 6.18 -0.57 10.46
CA ARG A 126 4.72 -0.42 10.50
C ARG A 126 3.99 -1.58 9.86
N SER A 127 2.74 -1.73 10.26
CA SER A 127 1.74 -2.55 9.58
C SER A 127 0.34 -2.01 9.86
N PHE A 128 -0.66 -2.56 9.20
CA PHE A 128 -2.07 -2.25 9.45
C PHE A 128 -2.92 -3.52 9.35
N LYS A 129 -4.06 -3.51 10.02
CA LYS A 129 -5.03 -4.61 10.00
C LYS A 129 -6.46 -4.06 10.07
N ASN A 130 -7.37 -4.62 9.27
CA ASN A 130 -8.80 -4.40 9.45
C ASN A 130 -9.26 -5.15 10.71
N VAL A 131 -9.60 -4.40 11.76
CA VAL A 131 -10.12 -4.92 13.04
C VAL A 131 -11.63 -4.72 13.17
N GLY A 132 -12.29 -4.25 12.12
CA GLY A 132 -13.74 -4.19 12.02
C GLY A 132 -14.34 -5.56 11.72
N ASP A 133 -15.66 -5.61 11.62
CA ASP A 133 -16.44 -6.83 11.40
C ASP A 133 -16.86 -7.02 9.92
N THR A 134 -16.51 -6.08 9.04
CA THR A 134 -16.85 -6.10 7.62
C THR A 134 -15.63 -5.80 6.77
N TYR A 135 -15.73 -6.05 5.46
CA TYR A 135 -14.72 -5.63 4.51
C TYR A 135 -14.56 -4.10 4.54
N GLY A 136 -13.35 -3.63 4.82
CA GLY A 136 -13.02 -2.21 4.98
C GLY A 136 -12.11 -1.70 3.88
N HIS A 137 -12.11 -0.36 3.69
CA HIS A 137 -11.19 0.32 2.78
C HIS A 137 -10.34 1.34 3.54
N LEU A 138 -9.04 1.29 3.30
CA LEU A 138 -8.03 2.20 3.82
C LEU A 138 -7.42 2.99 2.65
N LEU A 139 -7.43 4.31 2.71
CA LEU A 139 -6.66 5.17 1.81
C LEU A 139 -5.22 5.21 2.30
N VAL A 140 -4.29 4.95 1.39
CA VAL A 140 -2.85 4.97 1.65
C VAL A 140 -2.19 5.99 0.74
N ILE A 141 -1.42 6.91 1.32
CA ILE A 141 -0.60 7.88 0.58
C ILE A 141 0.86 7.66 0.96
N ILE A 142 1.71 7.48 -0.04
CA ILE A 142 3.16 7.32 0.14
C ILE A 142 3.85 8.51 -0.51
N GLY A 143 4.63 9.26 0.27
CA GLY A 143 5.42 10.38 -0.24
C GLY A 143 6.46 9.92 -1.26
N GLY A 144 6.75 10.75 -2.27
CA GLY A 144 7.70 10.46 -3.33
C GLY A 144 7.08 9.98 -4.64
N THR A 145 7.80 10.14 -5.73
CA THR A 145 7.34 9.87 -7.11
C THR A 145 7.96 8.62 -7.72
N LYS A 146 8.98 8.03 -7.09
CA LYS A 146 9.70 6.88 -7.60
C LYS A 146 9.06 5.58 -7.13
N ASN A 147 9.41 4.48 -7.78
CA ASN A 147 9.09 3.15 -7.29
C ASN A 147 9.60 3.03 -5.86
N THR A 148 8.68 2.97 -4.93
CA THR A 148 8.96 2.85 -3.51
C THR A 148 9.32 1.40 -3.21
N THR A 149 10.42 1.17 -2.53
CA THR A 149 10.81 -0.14 -2.04
C THR A 149 10.54 -0.25 -0.55
N VAL A 150 10.20 -1.46 -0.11
CA VAL A 150 10.01 -1.76 1.31
C VAL A 150 11.03 -2.80 1.76
N SER A 151 11.50 -2.65 2.99
CA SER A 151 12.24 -3.69 3.69
C SER A 151 11.31 -4.41 4.65
N ARG A 152 11.51 -5.72 4.83
CA ARG A 152 10.70 -6.57 5.70
C ARG A 152 11.58 -7.37 6.65
N PRO A 153 11.08 -7.74 7.83
CA PRO A 153 11.72 -8.71 8.69
C PRO A 153 11.93 -10.06 7.97
N GLN A 154 12.95 -10.80 8.35
CA GLN A 154 13.33 -12.05 7.68
C GLN A 154 12.23 -13.12 7.79
N ASP A 155 11.55 -13.19 8.92
CA ASP A 155 10.43 -14.13 9.16
C ASP A 155 9.25 -13.88 8.21
N VAL A 156 9.00 -12.63 7.81
CA VAL A 156 7.98 -12.28 6.80
C VAL A 156 8.42 -12.76 5.41
N ILE A 157 9.71 -12.63 5.07
CA ILE A 157 10.27 -13.13 3.81
C ILE A 157 10.19 -14.66 3.77
N ASP A 158 10.55 -15.33 4.85
CA ASP A 158 10.51 -16.78 4.98
C ASP A 158 9.07 -17.31 4.89
N ALA A 159 8.11 -16.61 5.49
CA ALA A 159 6.70 -16.97 5.41
C ALA A 159 6.15 -16.83 3.97
N ALA A 160 6.57 -15.79 3.23
CA ALA A 160 6.20 -15.64 1.82
C ALA A 160 6.81 -16.76 0.96
N ALA A 161 8.07 -17.12 1.20
CA ALA A 161 8.73 -18.23 0.52
C ALA A 161 8.02 -19.57 0.79
N ALA A 162 7.62 -19.82 2.04
CA ALA A 162 6.82 -20.99 2.41
C ALA A 162 5.43 -21.01 1.73
N ALA A 163 4.88 -19.82 1.39
CA ALA A 163 3.65 -19.67 0.62
C ALA A 163 3.88 -19.71 -0.91
N GLY A 164 5.12 -19.98 -1.37
CA GLY A 164 5.48 -20.20 -2.77
C GLY A 164 5.93 -18.95 -3.54
N LEU A 165 6.15 -17.81 -2.86
CA LEU A 165 6.56 -16.56 -3.50
C LEU A 165 7.83 -15.98 -2.87
N THR A 166 8.70 -15.43 -3.71
CA THR A 166 9.91 -14.73 -3.28
C THR A 166 10.18 -13.54 -4.20
N LEU A 167 11.22 -12.77 -3.89
CA LEU A 167 11.67 -11.66 -4.74
C LEU A 167 12.96 -12.04 -5.47
N ASP A 168 13.04 -11.66 -6.74
CA ASP A 168 14.28 -11.75 -7.49
C ASP A 168 15.27 -10.62 -7.10
N LYS A 169 16.45 -10.58 -7.74
CA LYS A 169 17.49 -9.58 -7.52
C LYS A 169 17.06 -8.14 -7.82
N ASP A 170 16.01 -7.96 -8.60
CA ASP A 170 15.45 -6.66 -8.99
C ASP A 170 14.23 -6.28 -8.13
N GLY A 171 13.94 -7.08 -7.09
CA GLY A 171 12.82 -6.88 -6.16
C GLY A 171 11.44 -7.19 -6.79
N LYS A 172 11.42 -8.06 -7.80
CA LYS A 172 10.18 -8.51 -8.45
C LYS A 172 9.76 -9.86 -7.92
N MET A 173 8.46 -10.01 -7.77
CA MET A 173 7.84 -11.24 -7.29
C MET A 173 8.03 -12.37 -8.30
N VAL A 174 8.54 -13.49 -7.82
CA VAL A 174 8.74 -14.75 -8.57
C VAL A 174 8.34 -15.93 -7.71
N ALA A 175 8.14 -17.11 -8.34
CA ALA A 175 7.92 -18.34 -7.60
C ALA A 175 9.15 -18.67 -6.74
N ALA A 176 8.92 -19.11 -5.49
CA ALA A 176 9.97 -19.69 -4.66
C ALA A 176 10.33 -21.08 -5.20
N GLU A 177 11.64 -21.43 -5.18
CA GLU A 177 12.13 -22.76 -5.60
C GLU A 177 11.87 -23.83 -4.54
#